data_b71277434918a89a18419aa538a12774
#
_entry.id   b71277434918a89a18419aa538a12774
#
_cell.length_a   1.000
_cell.length_b   1.000
_cell.length_c   1.000
_cell.angle_alpha   90.00
_cell.angle_beta   90.00
_cell.angle_gamma   90.00
#
_symmetry.space_group_name_H-M   'P 1'
#
loop_
_entity.id
_entity.type
_entity.pdbx_description
1 polymer ?
#
loop_
_entity_poly.entity_id
_entity_poly.type
_entity_poly.pdbx_seq_one_letter_code
_entity_poly.pdbx_strand_id
1 'polypeptide(L)'
;MSSIAPVAAGKATFDSTRTVPELLAPAGDWECAKAAVENGADAIYFGLDKFNARMRAHNFTEADLPRLMEFLHRRGVRGYVTFNTLIFENELADAENYLRTIIAAGVDAAIVQDVGVARMIRA
;
A
#
# COMPACT_ATOMS: atom_id res chain seq x y z
N MET A 1 -16.78 12.96 17.81
CA MET A 1 -16.39 12.49 17.71
C MET A 1 -15.64 11.96 18.15
N SER A 2 -15.17 11.92 18.52
CA SER A 2 -14.43 11.50 18.78
C SER A 2 -14.04 10.45 19.07
N SER A 3 -14.46 10.12 19.37
CA SER A 3 -14.17 8.87 19.51
C SER A 3 -12.99 8.41 18.82
N ILE A 4 -12.24 9.21 18.56
CA ILE A 4 -11.16 8.99 17.72
C ILE A 4 -9.96 8.45 18.43
N ALA A 5 -9.79 8.90 19.64
CA ALA A 5 -8.62 8.54 20.37
C ALA A 5 -8.37 7.04 20.44
N PRO A 6 -9.35 6.21 20.64
CA PRO A 6 -9.09 4.79 20.75
C PRO A 6 -8.91 4.08 19.43
N VAL A 7 -8.95 4.80 18.39
CA VAL A 7 -8.95 4.20 17.09
C VAL A 7 -7.72 3.37 16.81
N ALA A 8 -6.58 3.79 17.30
CA ALA A 8 -5.35 3.10 16.98
C ALA A 8 -5.40 1.64 17.33
N ALA A 9 -6.00 1.30 18.44
CA ALA A 9 -6.03 -0.08 18.87
C ALA A 9 -6.89 -0.96 17.98
N GLY A 10 -7.90 -0.41 17.35
CA GLY A 10 -8.82 -1.21 16.57
C GLY A 10 -8.55 -1.22 15.08
N LYS A 11 -7.58 -0.46 14.62
CA LYS A 11 -7.40 -0.29 13.19
C LYS A 11 -6.90 -1.52 12.46
N ALA A 12 -6.19 -2.37 13.13
CA ALA A 12 -5.57 -3.50 12.46
C ALA A 12 -6.56 -4.58 12.07
N THR A 13 -7.77 -4.55 12.60
CA THR A 13 -8.74 -5.58 12.32
C THR A 13 -9.95 -5.03 11.60
N PHE A 14 -10.50 -5.83 10.71
CA PHE A 14 -11.73 -5.48 10.04
C PHE A 14 -12.89 -5.68 11.00
N ASP A 15 -13.73 -4.68 11.12
CA ASP A 15 -14.92 -4.74 11.93
C ASP A 15 -16.13 -4.44 11.06
N SER A 16 -16.94 -5.45 10.81
CA SER A 16 -18.10 -5.31 9.93
C SER A 16 -19.18 -4.40 10.51
N THR A 17 -19.07 -4.06 11.79
CA THR A 17 -20.03 -3.16 12.41
C THR A 17 -19.60 -1.70 12.34
N ARG A 18 -18.43 -1.43 11.80
CA ARG A 18 -17.95 -0.05 11.67
C ARG A 18 -18.87 0.75 10.78
N THR A 19 -19.21 1.94 11.25
CA THR A 19 -19.97 2.88 10.44
C THR A 19 -19.09 3.96 9.84
N VAL A 20 -17.85 4.07 10.29
CA VAL A 20 -16.91 5.07 9.80
C VAL A 20 -16.10 4.51 8.65
N PRO A 21 -16.06 5.19 7.51
CA PRO A 21 -15.26 4.69 6.38
C PRO A 21 -13.77 4.69 6.70
N GLU A 22 -13.05 3.83 6.01
CA GLU A 22 -11.59 3.81 6.10
C GLU A 22 -11.05 5.08 5.48
N LEU A 23 -10.13 5.74 6.16
CA LEU A 23 -9.47 6.92 5.61
C LEU A 23 -8.20 6.49 4.88
N LEU A 24 -8.23 6.61 3.57
CA LEU A 24 -7.14 6.22 2.71
C LEU A 24 -6.46 7.46 2.17
N ALA A 25 -5.16 7.58 2.37
CA ALA A 25 -4.40 8.75 1.94
C ALA A 25 -3.26 8.35 1.00
N PRO A 26 -2.94 9.19 0.01
CA PRO A 26 -1.78 8.95 -0.84
C PRO A 26 -0.50 9.32 -0.12
N ALA A 27 0.60 8.65 -0.46
CA ALA A 27 1.90 9.00 0.10
C ALA A 27 2.98 8.75 -0.94
N GLY A 28 3.56 9.82 -1.46
CA GLY A 28 4.60 9.71 -2.47
C GLY A 28 6.00 9.54 -1.90
N ASP A 29 6.19 9.88 -0.63
CA ASP A 29 7.50 9.77 0.01
C ASP A 29 7.33 9.63 1.51
N TRP A 30 8.44 9.56 2.22
CA TRP A 30 8.43 9.37 3.67
C TRP A 30 7.73 10.51 4.42
N GLU A 31 7.91 11.74 3.96
CA GLU A 31 7.27 12.86 4.62
C GLU A 31 5.76 12.78 4.50
N CYS A 32 5.29 12.42 3.32
CA CYS A 32 3.86 12.25 3.10
C CYS A 32 3.31 11.10 3.93
N ALA A 33 4.06 10.00 4.02
CA ALA A 33 3.63 8.85 4.81
C ALA A 33 3.51 9.22 6.28
N LYS A 34 4.50 9.93 6.81
CA LYS A 34 4.46 10.35 8.20
C LYS A 34 3.30 11.31 8.46
N ALA A 35 3.09 12.25 7.55
CA ALA A 35 2.01 13.21 7.70
C ALA A 35 0.65 12.51 7.67
N ALA A 36 0.47 11.55 6.79
CA ALA A 36 -0.79 10.82 6.69
C ALA A 36 -1.06 10.04 7.97
N VAL A 37 -0.04 9.37 8.50
CA VAL A 37 -0.18 8.61 9.74
C VAL A 37 -0.51 9.52 10.91
N GLU A 38 0.18 10.65 11.00
CA GLU A 38 -0.04 11.60 12.10
C GLU A 38 -1.43 12.22 12.06
N ASN A 39 -2.02 12.28 10.87
CA ASN A 39 -3.33 12.87 10.71
C ASN A 39 -4.46 11.84 10.66
N GLY A 40 -4.19 10.61 11.06
CA GLY A 40 -5.24 9.64 11.31
C GLY A 40 -5.61 8.75 10.14
N ALA A 41 -4.74 8.60 9.15
CA ALA A 41 -5.02 7.69 8.05
C ALA A 41 -5.12 6.26 8.56
N ASP A 42 -6.06 5.51 8.03
CA ASP A 42 -6.20 4.08 8.32
C ASP A 42 -5.32 3.27 7.39
N ALA A 43 -5.08 3.80 6.21
CA ALA A 43 -4.24 3.16 5.20
C ALA A 43 -3.62 4.24 4.33
N ILE A 44 -2.47 3.92 3.75
CA ILE A 44 -1.91 4.78 2.72
C ILE A 44 -1.71 3.96 1.45
N TYR A 45 -1.72 4.63 0.30
CA TYR A 45 -1.32 3.98 -0.93
C TYR A 45 -0.13 4.72 -1.52
N PHE A 46 0.75 3.96 -2.14
CA PHE A 46 2.01 4.49 -2.62
C PHE A 46 2.47 3.70 -3.84
N GLY A 47 3.32 4.32 -4.65
CA GLY A 47 3.91 3.65 -5.80
C GLY A 47 5.36 3.33 -5.54
N LEU A 48 5.84 2.34 -6.26
CA LEU A 48 7.25 2.02 -6.30
C LEU A 48 7.81 2.51 -7.64
N ASP A 49 9.09 2.33 -7.83
CA ASP A 49 9.76 2.85 -9.00
C ASP A 49 9.55 2.01 -10.26
N LYS A 50 8.71 0.97 -10.19
CA LYS A 50 8.34 0.15 -11.34
C LYS A 50 6.84 -0.10 -11.36
N PHE A 51 6.31 -0.31 -12.55
CA PHE A 51 4.90 -0.71 -12.76
C PHE A 51 3.91 0.23 -12.09
N ASN A 52 4.23 1.51 -12.09
CA ASN A 52 3.41 2.53 -11.48
C ASN A 52 3.20 3.65 -12.49
N ALA A 53 1.95 4.04 -12.70
CA ALA A 53 1.59 5.04 -13.70
C ALA A 53 2.21 6.41 -13.42
N ARG A 54 2.59 6.67 -12.17
CA ARG A 54 3.18 7.95 -11.77
C ARG A 54 4.67 7.83 -11.51
N MET A 55 5.38 7.23 -12.44
CA MET A 55 6.81 6.99 -12.24
C MET A 55 7.64 8.27 -12.13
N ARG A 56 7.08 9.41 -12.52
CA ARG A 56 7.80 10.69 -12.38
C ARG A 56 7.76 11.25 -10.97
N ALA A 57 6.81 10.82 -10.16
CA ALA A 57 6.72 11.29 -8.78
C ALA A 57 7.83 10.66 -7.97
N HIS A 58 8.09 11.23 -6.80
CA HIS A 58 8.98 10.60 -5.85
C HIS A 58 8.28 9.37 -5.31
N ASN A 59 8.79 8.22 -5.65
CA ASN A 59 8.22 6.96 -5.21
C ASN A 59 9.17 6.27 -4.27
N PHE A 60 8.64 5.35 -3.48
CA PHE A 60 9.48 4.48 -2.69
C PHE A 60 10.15 3.47 -3.61
N THR A 61 11.28 2.93 -3.18
CA THR A 61 11.95 1.87 -3.90
C THR A 61 11.65 0.53 -3.23
N GLU A 62 11.99 -0.55 -3.92
CA GLU A 62 11.83 -1.88 -3.32
C GLU A 62 12.62 -1.98 -2.01
N ALA A 63 13.78 -1.34 -1.95
CA ALA A 63 14.62 -1.39 -0.76
C ALA A 63 13.97 -0.68 0.43
N ASP A 64 13.14 0.31 0.18
CA ASP A 64 12.45 1.04 1.25
C ASP A 64 11.28 0.26 1.84
N LEU A 65 10.77 -0.70 1.09
CA LEU A 65 9.48 -1.30 1.39
C LEU A 65 9.41 -1.99 2.76
N PRO A 66 10.39 -2.82 3.14
CA PRO A 66 10.30 -3.45 4.46
C PRO A 66 10.25 -2.44 5.60
N ARG A 67 11.05 -1.38 5.53
CA ARG A 67 11.05 -0.35 6.55
C ARG A 67 9.74 0.43 6.57
N LEU A 68 9.21 0.73 5.39
CA LEU A 68 7.95 1.43 5.29
C LEU A 68 6.82 0.60 5.90
N MET A 69 6.76 -0.67 5.57
CA MET A 69 5.70 -1.52 6.10
C MET A 69 5.82 -1.70 7.61
N GLU A 70 7.03 -1.81 8.13
CA GLU A 70 7.22 -1.87 9.56
C GLU A 70 6.75 -0.58 10.24
N PHE A 71 7.10 0.55 9.67
CA PHE A 71 6.68 1.85 10.19
C PHE A 71 5.16 1.95 10.26
N LEU A 72 4.50 1.55 9.19
CA LEU A 72 3.04 1.62 9.11
C LEU A 72 2.37 0.65 10.06
N HIS A 73 2.81 -0.60 10.06
CA HIS A 73 2.17 -1.63 10.86
C HIS A 73 2.31 -1.39 12.35
N ARG A 74 3.42 -0.83 12.79
CA ARG A 74 3.59 -0.48 14.18
C ARG A 74 2.55 0.54 14.64
N ARG A 75 2.03 1.31 13.71
CA ARG A 75 1.06 2.36 14.01
C ARG A 75 -0.36 1.96 13.64
N GLY A 76 -0.56 0.70 13.28
CA GLY A 76 -1.87 0.19 12.94
C GLY A 76 -2.38 0.70 11.60
N VAL A 77 -1.49 1.09 10.70
CA VAL A 77 -1.84 1.62 9.39
C VAL A 77 -1.49 0.59 8.32
N ARG A 78 -2.38 0.41 7.36
CA ARG A 78 -2.17 -0.51 6.26
C ARG A 78 -1.44 0.19 5.12
N GLY A 79 -0.69 -0.57 4.36
CA GLY A 79 0.01 -0.05 3.18
C GLY A 79 -0.46 -0.76 1.92
N TYR A 80 -0.92 0.00 0.95
CA TYR A 80 -1.40 -0.51 -0.33
C TYR A 80 -0.45 -0.03 -1.42
N VAL A 81 0.06 -0.96 -2.21
CA VAL A 81 0.97 -0.59 -3.29
C VAL A 81 0.18 -0.45 -4.59
N THR A 82 0.52 0.54 -5.39
CA THR A 82 -0.09 0.70 -6.70
C THR A 82 0.73 -0.06 -7.74
N PHE A 83 0.04 -0.91 -8.50
CA PHE A 83 0.60 -1.68 -9.59
C PHE A 83 -0.37 -1.45 -10.75
N ASN A 84 -0.42 -0.19 -11.18
CA ASN A 84 -1.55 0.30 -11.96
C ASN A 84 -1.20 0.60 -13.43
N THR A 85 -0.22 -0.11 -13.97
CA THR A 85 0.07 -0.07 -15.39
C THR A 85 -0.31 -1.40 -16.02
N LEU A 86 -0.57 -1.38 -17.31
CA LEU A 86 -0.80 -2.61 -18.06
C LEU A 86 0.55 -3.32 -18.27
N ILE A 87 0.54 -4.63 -18.22
CA ILE A 87 1.74 -5.43 -18.33
C ILE A 87 1.78 -6.11 -19.67
N PHE A 88 2.87 -5.90 -20.41
CA PHE A 88 3.08 -6.58 -21.69
C PHE A 88 3.69 -7.94 -21.44
N GLU A 89 3.56 -8.81 -22.45
CA GLU A 89 3.99 -10.20 -22.32
C GLU A 89 5.47 -10.31 -21.93
N ASN A 90 6.31 -9.46 -22.48
CA ASN A 90 7.73 -9.50 -22.18
C ASN A 90 8.08 -9.00 -20.79
N GLU A 91 7.10 -8.49 -20.06
CA GLU A 91 7.30 -7.99 -18.69
C GLU A 91 6.79 -8.95 -17.62
N LEU A 92 6.17 -10.06 -18.04
CA LEU A 92 5.48 -10.92 -17.07
C LEU A 92 6.42 -11.51 -16.02
N ALA A 93 7.62 -11.94 -16.43
CA ALA A 93 8.57 -12.52 -15.49
C ALA A 93 9.03 -11.48 -14.47
N ASP A 94 9.32 -10.27 -14.92
CA ASP A 94 9.72 -9.19 -14.02
C ASP A 94 8.59 -8.82 -13.09
N ALA A 95 7.37 -8.77 -13.59
CA ALA A 95 6.21 -8.45 -12.79
C ALA A 95 6.00 -9.48 -11.69
N GLU A 96 6.17 -10.75 -12.03
CA GLU A 96 6.01 -11.81 -11.03
C GLU A 96 7.05 -11.70 -9.94
N ASN A 97 8.30 -11.48 -10.29
CA ASN A 97 9.36 -11.33 -9.29
C ASN A 97 9.12 -10.12 -8.40
N TYR A 98 8.65 -9.04 -9.01
CA TYR A 98 8.35 -7.82 -8.29
C TYR A 98 7.22 -8.04 -7.27
N LEU A 99 6.18 -8.75 -7.69
CA LEU A 99 5.06 -9.09 -6.82
C LEU A 99 5.49 -9.95 -5.64
N ARG A 100 6.41 -10.90 -5.88
CA ARG A 100 6.92 -11.73 -4.80
C ARG A 100 7.66 -10.89 -3.76
N THR A 101 8.44 -9.93 -4.22
CA THR A 101 9.14 -9.01 -3.32
C THR A 101 8.17 -8.19 -2.51
N ILE A 102 7.13 -7.68 -3.14
CA ILE A 102 6.11 -6.87 -2.48
C ILE A 102 5.39 -7.68 -1.41
N ILE A 103 5.00 -8.89 -1.74
CA ILE A 103 4.30 -9.76 -0.80
C ILE A 103 5.19 -10.11 0.37
N ALA A 104 6.45 -10.40 0.11
CA ALA A 104 7.40 -10.75 1.17
C ALA A 104 7.64 -9.58 2.12
N ALA A 105 7.49 -8.35 1.65
CA ALA A 105 7.68 -7.18 2.50
C ALA A 105 6.48 -6.88 3.39
N GLY A 106 5.37 -7.57 3.21
CA GLY A 106 4.22 -7.43 4.09
C GLY A 106 3.19 -6.41 3.67
N VAL A 107 3.15 -6.07 2.39
CA VAL A 107 2.14 -5.15 1.85
C VAL A 107 0.76 -5.73 2.05
N ASP A 108 -0.19 -4.90 2.44
CA ASP A 108 -1.53 -5.37 2.80
C ASP A 108 -2.46 -5.55 1.60
N ALA A 109 -2.25 -4.79 0.54
CA ALA A 109 -3.07 -4.90 -0.66
C ALA A 109 -2.34 -4.29 -1.84
N ALA A 110 -2.75 -4.67 -3.02
CA ALA A 110 -2.23 -4.09 -4.26
C ALA A 110 -3.40 -3.51 -5.06
N ILE A 111 -3.18 -2.33 -5.61
CA ILE A 111 -4.16 -1.69 -6.48
C ILE A 111 -3.69 -1.95 -7.91
N VAL A 112 -4.45 -2.74 -8.65
CA VAL A 112 -4.01 -3.21 -9.96
C VAL A 112 -4.99 -2.77 -11.03
N GLN A 113 -4.47 -2.63 -12.26
CA GLN A 113 -5.27 -2.34 -13.43
C GLN A 113 -5.33 -3.53 -14.37
N ASP A 114 -4.24 -4.26 -14.48
CA ASP A 114 -4.13 -5.39 -15.39
C ASP A 114 -4.76 -6.64 -14.78
N VAL A 115 -5.72 -7.24 -15.48
CA VAL A 115 -6.45 -8.40 -15.00
C VAL A 115 -5.51 -9.60 -14.83
N GLY A 116 -4.50 -9.73 -15.70
CA GLY A 116 -3.52 -10.80 -15.59
C GLY A 116 -2.72 -10.70 -14.31
N VAL A 117 -2.36 -9.47 -13.91
CA VAL A 117 -1.66 -9.23 -12.66
C VAL A 117 -2.56 -9.61 -11.48
N ALA A 118 -3.85 -9.27 -11.55
CA ALA A 118 -4.76 -9.65 -10.50
C ALA A 118 -4.82 -11.15 -10.31
N ARG A 119 -4.81 -11.90 -11.40
CA ARG A 119 -4.80 -13.36 -11.34
C ARG A 119 -3.51 -13.91 -10.75
N MET A 120 -2.37 -13.31 -11.11
CA MET A 120 -1.09 -13.69 -10.54
C MET A 120 -1.07 -13.55 -9.02
N ILE A 121 -1.60 -12.45 -8.53
CA ILE A 121 -1.62 -12.18 -7.10
C ILE A 121 -2.50 -13.19 -6.37
N ARG A 122 -3.61 -13.57 -6.98
CA ARG A 122 -4.52 -14.52 -6.39
C ARG A 122 -3.96 -15.94 -6.38
N ALA A 123 -3.08 -16.22 -7.29
CA ALA A 123 -2.46 -17.53 -7.33
C ALA A 123 -1.43 -17.63 -6.24
#